data_c4ea390320f6b593361ca451a3433a02
#
_entry.id   c4ea390320f6b593361ca451a3433a02
#
_cell.length_a   1.000
_cell.length_b   1.000
_cell.length_c   1.000
_cell.angle_alpha   90.00
_cell.angle_beta   90.00
_cell.angle_gamma   90.00
#
_symmetry.space_group_name_H-M   'P 1'
#
loop_
_entity.id
_entity.type
_entity.pdbx_description
1 polymer ?
#
loop_
_entity_poly.entity_id
_entity_poly.type
_entity_poly.pdbx_seq_one_letter_code
_entity_poly.pdbx_strand_id
1 'polypeptide(L)'
;NKKGLQSHLVSFLEENQKHYDVLICSHILEHLDDPSGMLRRFKDYFSYIYIEVPDFDNSHINLVRQRLNIPLNYTDDDHVQEYDRNEMEILIKSLNMNIVHVEFRYGVMRYWVKVE
;
A
#
# COMPACT_ATOMS: atom_id res chain seq x y z
N ASN A 1 -4.53 -2.09 16.77
CA ASN A 1 -3.19 -1.54 16.74
C ASN A 1 -2.41 -2.13 15.56
N LYS A 2 -1.94 -1.27 14.68
CA LYS A 2 -1.31 -1.72 13.43
C LYS A 2 0.08 -2.31 13.63
N LYS A 3 0.82 -1.84 14.62
CA LYS A 3 2.08 -2.48 14.99
C LYS A 3 1.84 -3.89 15.54
N GLY A 4 0.80 -4.07 16.34
CA GLY A 4 0.40 -5.38 16.83
C GLY A 4 -0.01 -6.34 15.72
N LEU A 5 -0.75 -5.84 14.71
CA LEU A 5 -1.13 -6.62 13.56
C LEU A 5 0.08 -7.06 12.73
N GLN A 6 1.03 -6.15 12.51
CA GLN A 6 2.25 -6.44 11.79
C GLN A 6 3.09 -7.51 12.49
N SER A 7 3.29 -7.39 13.80
CA SER A 7 4.00 -8.39 14.60
C SER A 7 3.31 -9.76 14.56
N HIS A 8 1.98 -9.76 14.61
CA HIS A 8 1.20 -10.98 14.54
C HIS A 8 1.38 -11.69 13.18
N LEU A 9 1.35 -10.93 12.10
CA LEU A 9 1.57 -11.46 10.77
C LEU A 9 2.98 -12.03 10.62
N VAL A 10 4.00 -11.34 11.14
CA VAL A 10 5.37 -11.82 11.14
C VAL A 10 5.47 -13.18 11.82
N SER A 11 4.96 -13.28 13.05
CA SER A 11 5.00 -14.54 13.82
C SER A 11 4.27 -15.67 13.10
N PHE A 12 3.10 -15.37 12.56
CA PHE A 12 2.30 -16.35 11.84
C PHE A 12 3.04 -16.91 10.62
N LEU A 13 3.61 -16.03 9.79
CA LEU A 13 4.30 -16.44 8.57
C LEU A 13 5.59 -17.21 8.87
N GLU A 14 6.37 -16.75 9.86
CA GLU A 14 7.61 -17.42 10.24
C GLU A 14 7.39 -18.78 10.86
N GLU A 15 6.33 -18.95 11.67
CA GLU A 15 6.00 -20.21 12.31
C GLU A 15 5.47 -21.26 11.32
N ASN A 16 4.62 -20.83 10.40
CA ASN A 16 3.96 -21.74 9.46
C ASN A 16 4.79 -22.04 8.22
N GLN A 17 5.61 -21.10 7.78
CA GLN A 17 6.48 -21.19 6.60
C GLN A 17 5.76 -21.70 5.35
N LYS A 18 4.47 -21.38 5.23
CA LYS A 18 3.65 -21.72 4.07
C LYS A 18 3.75 -20.63 3.02
N HIS A 19 3.64 -21.04 1.77
CA HIS A 19 3.47 -20.11 0.67
C HIS A 19 1.98 -19.92 0.40
N TYR A 20 1.59 -18.65 0.23
CA TYR A 20 0.19 -18.27 -0.02
C TYR A 20 0.06 -17.61 -1.38
N ASP A 21 -1.13 -17.62 -1.95
CA ASP A 21 -1.36 -17.07 -3.28
C ASP A 21 -1.32 -15.55 -3.28
N VAL A 22 -2.00 -14.90 -2.34
CA VAL A 22 -2.16 -13.45 -2.34
C VAL A 22 -2.07 -12.87 -0.94
N LEU A 23 -1.30 -11.79 -0.80
CA LEU A 23 -1.36 -10.91 0.35
C LEU A 23 -2.25 -9.73 0.01
N ILE A 24 -3.27 -9.47 0.80
CA ILE A 24 -4.16 -8.33 0.60
C ILE A 24 -3.78 -7.22 1.57
N CYS A 25 -3.37 -6.09 1.01
CA CYS A 25 -3.05 -4.87 1.76
C CYS A 25 -4.06 -3.79 1.42
N SER A 26 -5.25 -3.88 2.03
CA SER A 26 -6.33 -2.92 1.79
C SER A 26 -6.29 -1.84 2.86
N HIS A 27 -5.93 -0.62 2.47
CA HIS A 27 -5.83 0.55 3.35
C HIS A 27 -4.94 0.30 4.58
N ILE A 28 -3.79 -0.35 4.37
CA ILE A 28 -2.83 -0.68 5.41
C ILE A 28 -1.53 0.11 5.26
N LEU A 29 -0.99 0.19 4.03
CA LEU A 29 0.35 0.73 3.80
C LEU A 29 0.49 2.18 4.26
N GLU A 30 -0.54 2.99 4.09
CA GLU A 30 -0.54 4.40 4.50
C GLU A 30 -0.49 4.59 6.02
N HIS A 31 -0.73 3.53 6.78
CA HIS A 31 -0.69 3.55 8.24
C HIS A 31 0.62 3.02 8.82
N LEU A 32 1.51 2.48 7.98
CA LEU A 32 2.76 1.88 8.43
C LEU A 32 3.90 2.89 8.43
N ASP A 33 4.79 2.76 9.41
CA ASP A 33 6.01 3.57 9.48
C ASP A 33 7.03 3.16 8.42
N ASP A 34 7.09 1.86 8.10
CA ASP A 34 8.02 1.33 7.11
C ASP A 34 7.34 0.29 6.21
N PRO A 35 6.49 0.75 5.27
CA PRO A 35 5.79 -0.17 4.36
C PRO A 35 6.75 -0.94 3.45
N SER A 36 7.83 -0.31 3.01
CA SER A 36 8.84 -0.95 2.17
C SER A 36 9.50 -2.12 2.89
N GLY A 37 9.90 -1.93 4.15
CA GLY A 37 10.50 -2.98 4.96
C GLY A 37 9.55 -4.13 5.22
N MET A 38 8.28 -3.83 5.50
CA MET A 38 7.26 -4.85 5.68
C MET A 38 7.07 -5.70 4.41
N LEU A 39 6.90 -5.05 3.27
CA LEU A 39 6.71 -5.76 2.00
C LEU A 39 7.94 -6.58 1.63
N ARG A 40 9.14 -6.04 1.84
CA ARG A 40 10.38 -6.77 1.58
C ARG A 40 10.48 -8.03 2.42
N ARG A 41 10.01 -7.97 3.66
CA ARG A 41 10.06 -9.09 4.58
C ARG A 41 9.05 -10.18 4.23
N PHE A 42 7.87 -9.79 3.74
CA PHE A 42 6.76 -10.73 3.54
C PHE A 42 6.58 -11.20 2.10
N LYS A 43 7.07 -10.48 1.12
CA LYS A 43 6.77 -10.76 -0.28
C LYS A 43 7.09 -12.20 -0.70
N ASP A 44 8.14 -12.80 -0.13
CA ASP A 44 8.57 -14.14 -0.51
C ASP A 44 7.61 -15.25 -0.08
N TYR A 45 6.66 -14.94 0.81
CA TYR A 45 5.63 -15.88 1.23
C TYR A 45 4.41 -15.88 0.29
N PHE A 46 4.38 -15.00 -0.71
CA PHE A 46 3.19 -14.79 -1.55
C PHE A 46 3.56 -14.78 -3.03
N SER A 47 2.64 -15.27 -3.86
CA SER A 47 2.78 -15.18 -5.32
C SER A 47 2.39 -13.80 -5.84
N TYR A 48 1.36 -13.21 -5.24
CA TYR A 48 0.84 -11.89 -5.61
C TYR A 48 0.59 -11.06 -4.36
N ILE A 49 0.62 -9.74 -4.56
CA ILE A 49 0.22 -8.78 -3.53
C ILE A 49 -0.83 -7.85 -4.15
N TYR A 50 -1.96 -7.72 -3.48
CA TYR A 50 -2.98 -6.74 -3.84
C TYR A 50 -2.84 -5.54 -2.90
N ILE A 51 -2.66 -4.35 -3.47
CA ILE A 51 -2.47 -3.11 -2.71
C ILE A 51 -3.62 -2.17 -3.04
N GLU A 52 -4.27 -1.65 -2.01
CA GLU A 52 -5.30 -0.64 -2.14
C GLU A 52 -4.99 0.48 -1.16
N VAL A 53 -4.77 1.68 -1.69
CA VAL A 53 -4.45 2.88 -0.90
C VAL A 53 -5.17 4.10 -1.48
N PRO A 54 -5.39 5.16 -0.68
CA PRO A 54 -5.93 6.40 -1.21
C PRO A 54 -4.99 7.02 -2.24
N ASP A 55 -5.57 7.59 -3.29
CA ASP A 55 -4.84 8.36 -4.30
C ASP A 55 -4.75 9.80 -3.79
N PHE A 56 -3.62 10.20 -3.23
CA PHE A 56 -3.49 11.44 -2.50
C PHE A 56 -3.94 12.66 -3.33
N ASP A 57 -3.42 12.81 -4.54
CA ASP A 57 -3.71 13.96 -5.39
C ASP A 57 -5.15 13.94 -5.92
N ASN A 58 -5.75 12.77 -6.04
CA ASN A 58 -7.04 12.56 -6.70
C ASN A 58 -8.16 12.17 -5.73
N SER A 59 -7.93 12.26 -4.41
CA SER A 59 -9.01 12.11 -3.44
C SER A 59 -10.00 13.27 -3.60
N HIS A 60 -11.26 13.05 -3.25
CA HIS A 60 -12.30 14.07 -3.39
C HIS A 60 -11.91 15.38 -2.72
N ILE A 61 -11.42 15.32 -1.49
CA ILE A 61 -11.03 16.50 -0.73
C ILE A 61 -9.88 17.23 -1.39
N ASN A 62 -8.86 16.49 -1.82
CA ASN A 62 -7.68 17.10 -2.42
C ASN A 62 -7.94 17.65 -3.81
N LEU A 63 -8.84 17.06 -4.59
CA LEU A 63 -9.26 17.63 -5.86
C LEU A 63 -9.93 18.99 -5.67
N VAL A 64 -10.78 19.13 -4.66
CA VAL A 64 -11.39 20.42 -4.32
C VAL A 64 -10.33 21.41 -3.87
N ARG A 65 -9.39 20.99 -3.03
CA ARG A 65 -8.28 21.85 -2.57
C ARG A 65 -7.41 22.33 -3.70
N GLN A 66 -7.10 21.45 -4.66
CA GLN A 66 -6.33 21.86 -5.85
C GLN A 66 -7.04 22.95 -6.63
N ARG A 67 -8.36 22.82 -6.84
CA ARG A 67 -9.16 23.81 -7.55
C ARG A 67 -9.24 25.15 -6.82
N LEU A 68 -9.16 25.14 -5.50
CA LEU A 68 -9.20 26.33 -4.66
C LEU A 68 -7.81 26.90 -4.38
N ASN A 69 -6.77 26.30 -4.88
CA ASN A 69 -5.36 26.73 -4.67
C ASN A 69 -4.97 26.73 -3.18
N ILE A 70 -5.46 25.78 -2.42
CA ILE A 70 -5.11 25.61 -1.01
C ILE A 70 -4.31 24.32 -0.80
N PRO A 71 -3.51 24.21 0.29
CA PRO A 71 -2.69 23.04 0.53
C PRO A 71 -3.50 21.75 0.59
N LEU A 72 -2.95 20.67 0.03
CA LEU A 72 -3.56 19.34 0.08
C LEU A 72 -3.50 18.80 1.50
N ASN A 73 -4.37 17.83 1.79
CA ASN A 73 -4.53 17.29 3.13
C ASN A 73 -4.63 15.77 3.08
N TYR A 74 -4.20 15.09 4.15
CA TYR A 74 -4.38 13.66 4.27
C TYR A 74 -5.86 13.33 4.41
N THR A 75 -6.26 12.18 3.87
CA THR A 75 -7.65 11.73 3.90
C THR A 75 -8.06 11.24 5.29
N ASP A 76 -7.11 10.90 6.15
CA ASP A 76 -7.35 10.41 7.50
C ASP A 76 -6.18 10.82 8.41
N ASP A 77 -6.50 11.25 9.62
CA ASP A 77 -5.47 11.66 10.60
C ASP A 77 -4.55 10.52 11.03
N ASP A 78 -5.00 9.27 10.92
CA ASP A 78 -4.19 8.08 11.25
C ASP A 78 -3.16 7.74 10.17
N HIS A 79 -3.20 8.40 9.02
CA HIS A 79 -2.27 8.11 7.94
C HIS A 79 -0.89 8.69 8.26
N VAL A 80 0.11 7.81 8.33
CA VAL A 80 1.51 8.19 8.51
C VAL A 80 2.06 8.75 7.21
N GLN A 81 1.67 8.16 6.10
CA GLN A 81 2.09 8.55 4.77
C GLN A 81 0.99 8.29 3.77
N GLU A 82 0.78 9.19 2.83
CA GLU A 82 -0.11 8.96 1.71
C GLU A 82 0.69 8.98 0.40
N TYR A 83 0.23 8.21 -0.57
CA TYR A 83 0.95 7.98 -1.81
C TYR A 83 0.25 8.63 -2.98
N ASP A 84 1.02 9.26 -3.88
CA ASP A 84 0.54 9.51 -5.23
C ASP A 84 0.88 8.30 -6.12
N ARG A 85 0.42 8.35 -7.37
CA ARG A 85 0.60 7.24 -8.32
C ARG A 85 2.07 6.95 -8.60
N ASN A 86 2.87 7.99 -8.72
CA ASN A 86 4.29 7.86 -9.01
C ASN A 86 5.05 7.24 -7.84
N GLU A 87 4.78 7.70 -6.62
CA GLU A 87 5.42 7.19 -5.42
C GLU A 87 5.11 5.70 -5.20
N MET A 88 3.86 5.29 -5.44
CA MET A 88 3.47 3.89 -5.29
C MET A 88 4.17 3.01 -6.33
N GLU A 89 4.26 3.48 -7.57
CA GLU A 89 4.96 2.75 -8.62
C GLU A 89 6.44 2.58 -8.31
N ILE A 90 7.08 3.63 -7.81
CA ILE A 90 8.49 3.58 -7.38
C ILE A 90 8.67 2.58 -6.24
N LEU A 91 7.79 2.59 -5.26
CA LEU A 91 7.84 1.64 -4.14
C LEU A 91 7.77 0.20 -4.63
N ILE A 92 6.82 -0.12 -5.47
CA ILE A 92 6.63 -1.48 -5.99
C ILE A 92 7.85 -1.92 -6.80
N LYS A 93 8.33 -1.08 -7.69
CA LYS A 93 9.49 -1.41 -8.53
C LYS A 93 10.77 -1.54 -7.73
N SER A 94 10.93 -0.74 -6.67
CA SER A 94 12.12 -0.82 -5.81
C SER A 94 12.25 -2.15 -5.08
N LEU A 95 11.16 -2.91 -4.96
CA LEU A 95 11.12 -4.22 -4.32
C LEU A 95 11.23 -5.36 -5.34
N ASN A 96 11.56 -5.06 -6.58
CA ASN A 96 11.67 -6.04 -7.67
C ASN A 96 10.37 -6.80 -7.92
N MET A 97 9.25 -6.11 -7.82
CA MET A 97 7.94 -6.65 -8.10
C MET A 97 7.37 -6.03 -9.37
N ASN A 98 6.47 -6.75 -10.04
CA ASN A 98 5.87 -6.33 -11.29
C ASN A 98 4.40 -5.98 -11.10
N ILE A 99 3.99 -4.80 -11.58
CA ILE A 99 2.59 -4.41 -11.62
C ILE A 99 1.92 -5.17 -12.76
N VAL A 100 0.97 -6.04 -12.42
CA VAL A 100 0.22 -6.83 -13.40
C VAL A 100 -1.01 -6.07 -13.88
N HIS A 101 -1.68 -5.38 -12.95
CA HIS A 101 -2.88 -4.61 -13.25
C HIS A 101 -2.97 -3.44 -12.27
N VAL A 102 -3.49 -2.33 -12.74
CA VAL A 102 -3.70 -1.14 -11.91
C VAL A 102 -5.02 -0.49 -12.28
N GLU A 103 -5.71 0.01 -11.25
CA GLU A 103 -6.95 0.75 -11.42
C GLU A 103 -6.91 2.00 -10.55
N PHE A 104 -7.28 3.14 -11.12
CA PHE A 104 -7.45 4.40 -10.41
C PHE A 104 -8.91 4.81 -10.52
N ARG A 105 -9.63 4.75 -9.41
CA ARG A 105 -11.07 5.05 -9.41
C ARG A 105 -11.52 5.55 -8.05
N TYR A 106 -12.34 6.59 -8.07
CA TYR A 106 -12.95 7.16 -6.85
C TYR A 106 -11.95 7.56 -5.78
N GLY A 107 -10.79 8.10 -6.18
CA GLY A 107 -9.76 8.53 -5.25
C GLY A 107 -9.02 7.38 -4.57
N VAL A 108 -9.06 6.20 -5.16
CA VAL A 108 -8.39 5.01 -4.64
C VAL A 108 -7.51 4.42 -5.73
N MET A 109 -6.32 3.98 -5.35
CA MET A 109 -5.40 3.26 -6.22
C MET A 109 -5.42 1.78 -5.86
N ARG A 110 -5.60 0.92 -6.87
CA ARG A 110 -5.61 -0.54 -6.72
C ARG A 110 -4.55 -1.15 -7.61
N TYR A 111 -3.66 -1.92 -7.00
CA TYR A 111 -2.55 -2.56 -7.71
C TYR A 111 -2.59 -4.06 -7.51
N TRP A 112 -2.55 -4.82 -8.59
CA TRP A 112 -2.22 -6.23 -8.56
C TRP A 112 -0.75 -6.37 -8.92
N VAL A 113 0.03 -6.94 -8.03
CA VAL A 113 1.47 -7.01 -8.12
C VAL A 113 1.91 -8.46 -8.09
N LYS A 114 2.75 -8.84 -9.03
CA LYS A 114 3.36 -10.18 -9.04
C LYS A 114 4.70 -10.13 -8.33
N VAL A 115 4.88 -11.00 -7.37
CA VAL A 115 6.15 -11.17 -6.67
C VAL A 115 7.05 -12.09 -7.49
N GLU A 116 8.31 -11.72 -7.64
CA GLU A 116 9.29 -12.54 -8.35
C GLU A 116 10.26 -13.26 -7.43
#